data_267ebad5eef9866b90617eb2226362f4
#
_entry.id   267ebad5eef9866b90617eb2226362f4
#
_cell.length_a   1.000
_cell.length_b   1.000
_cell.length_c   1.000
_cell.angle_alpha   90.00
_cell.angle_beta   90.00
_cell.angle_gamma   90.00
#
_symmetry.space_group_name_H-M   'P 1'
#
loop_
_entity.id
_entity.type
_entity.pdbx_description
1 polymer ?
#
loop_
_entity_poly.entity_id
_entity_poly.type
_entity_poly.pdbx_seq_one_letter_code
_entity_poly.pdbx_strand_id
1 'polypeptide(L)'
;MWRKLILVSILCVPATAMAELRHYVASLGESQWRVSQNSPIVCRLEHDIPSYGKAIFTSEAGKQLNLNFTLDMWVKPDQVTQAKLMSRAPKWRPGVVSKEITSLRYQKYFNGEVPKRAAWSMLNELSRGMEPTFYYADWYDESNKIAVGLSAANFGRKYAEFKSCLSHLLPYSFEDIAFTVLNYEEGGTDLTRFSQQQLSRIQEYLSYDPDVELVLVDAYTDSYGGRSVNQKVSDKRAESVKDFFVASGIPQDRIVTVGHGERRHVASNDDIEERALNRRVVIRISKPLM
;
A
#
# COMPACT_ATOMS: atom_id res chain seq x y z
N MET A 1 46.84 45.43 62.65
CA MET A 1 45.77 45.46 61.68
C MET A 1 45.74 44.10 60.93
N TRP A 2 44.89 43.20 61.36
CA TRP A 2 44.74 41.85 60.76
C TRP A 2 43.53 41.87 59.76
N ARG A 3 43.82 41.71 58.46
CA ARG A 3 42.82 41.52 57.41
C ARG A 3 42.37 40.08 57.42
N LYS A 4 41.08 39.80 57.78
CA LYS A 4 40.44 38.48 57.61
C LYS A 4 40.07 38.31 56.15
N LEU A 5 40.71 37.33 55.45
CA LEU A 5 40.27 36.85 54.17
C LEU A 5 39.05 35.92 54.36
N ILE A 6 37.89 36.31 53.81
CA ILE A 6 36.70 35.49 53.74
C ILE A 6 36.83 34.67 52.45
N LEU A 7 37.05 33.35 52.56
CA LEU A 7 36.98 32.41 51.44
C LEU A 7 35.48 32.15 51.14
N VAL A 8 34.98 32.63 50.03
CA VAL A 8 33.66 32.30 49.52
C VAL A 8 33.79 30.99 48.71
N SER A 9 33.35 29.87 49.31
CA SER A 9 33.21 28.59 48.60
C SER A 9 32.01 28.64 47.69
N ILE A 10 32.22 28.72 46.38
CA ILE A 10 31.20 28.54 45.37
C ILE A 10 30.85 27.05 45.29
N LEU A 11 29.71 26.66 45.87
CA LEU A 11 29.15 25.31 45.67
C LEU A 11 28.66 25.23 44.22
N CYS A 12 29.43 24.59 43.35
CA CYS A 12 28.96 24.16 42.02
C CYS A 12 27.97 23.00 42.20
N VAL A 13 26.67 23.25 42.20
CA VAL A 13 25.65 22.20 42.14
C VAL A 13 25.64 21.67 40.71
N PRO A 14 25.99 20.40 40.50
CA PRO A 14 25.88 19.82 39.16
C PRO A 14 24.39 19.86 38.73
N ALA A 15 24.12 20.57 37.63
CA ALA A 15 22.81 20.48 36.97
C ALA A 15 22.69 19.05 36.39
N THR A 16 21.99 18.18 37.09
CA THR A 16 21.62 16.86 36.52
C THR A 16 20.63 17.11 35.39
N ALA A 17 21.10 16.95 34.16
CA ALA A 17 20.20 16.90 33.02
C ALA A 17 19.26 15.69 33.19
N MET A 18 18.03 15.93 33.56
CA MET A 18 17.02 14.89 33.63
C MET A 18 16.59 14.55 32.19
N ALA A 19 16.85 13.32 31.75
CA ALA A 19 16.34 12.82 30.49
C ALA A 19 14.80 12.86 30.50
N GLU A 20 14.21 13.66 29.65
CA GLU A 20 12.77 13.80 29.56
C GLU A 20 12.18 12.73 28.62
N LEU A 21 11.13 12.03 29.06
CA LEU A 21 10.33 11.15 28.22
C LEU A 21 9.11 11.90 27.69
N ARG A 22 9.15 12.30 26.42
CA ARG A 22 7.97 12.88 25.76
C ARG A 22 7.06 11.76 25.28
N HIS A 23 5.79 11.83 25.68
CA HIS A 23 4.82 10.79 25.45
C HIS A 23 3.66 11.31 24.57
N TYR A 24 3.52 10.73 23.39
CA TYR A 24 2.46 11.04 22.41
C TYR A 24 1.49 9.85 22.36
N VAL A 25 0.31 10.01 22.90
CA VAL A 25 -0.77 9.02 22.86
C VAL A 25 -2.11 9.74 23.02
N ALA A 26 -3.11 9.35 22.25
CA ALA A 26 -4.44 9.88 22.40
C ALA A 26 -5.06 9.44 23.74
N SER A 27 -5.62 10.38 24.49
CA SER A 27 -6.40 10.09 25.70
C SER A 27 -7.65 9.28 25.36
N LEU A 28 -8.34 8.72 26.37
CA LEU A 28 -9.58 7.95 26.17
C LEU A 28 -10.66 8.74 25.41
N GLY A 29 -10.79 10.05 25.69
CA GLY A 29 -11.77 10.91 25.04
C GLY A 29 -11.36 11.39 23.65
N GLU A 30 -10.06 11.42 23.35
CA GLU A 30 -9.51 11.90 22.08
C GLU A 30 -9.18 10.78 21.11
N SER A 31 -9.14 9.52 21.59
CA SER A 31 -8.81 8.37 20.74
C SER A 31 -9.87 8.15 19.68
N GLN A 32 -9.49 8.38 18.43
CA GLN A 32 -10.35 8.22 17.27
C GLN A 32 -9.70 7.24 16.29
N TRP A 33 -10.43 6.20 15.96
CA TRP A 33 -10.13 5.26 14.90
C TRP A 33 -11.14 5.44 13.77
N ARG A 34 -10.71 5.43 12.53
CA ARG A 34 -11.59 5.51 11.37
C ARG A 34 -11.12 4.57 10.26
N VAL A 35 -12.05 4.00 9.54
CA VAL A 35 -11.81 3.34 8.26
C VAL A 35 -11.94 4.42 7.20
N SER A 36 -10.80 4.92 6.70
CA SER A 36 -10.74 6.04 5.75
C SER A 36 -10.91 5.60 4.30
N GLN A 37 -10.58 4.32 4.00
CA GLN A 37 -10.86 3.68 2.74
C GLN A 37 -11.47 2.30 3.00
N ASN A 38 -12.57 2.02 2.32
CA ASN A 38 -13.32 0.77 2.42
C ASN A 38 -13.86 0.43 1.03
N SER A 39 -13.02 -0.20 0.22
CA SER A 39 -13.36 -0.62 -1.14
C SER A 39 -12.78 -2.00 -1.44
N PRO A 40 -13.26 -2.69 -2.49
CA PRO A 40 -12.71 -3.98 -2.88
C PRO A 40 -11.24 -3.97 -3.34
N ILE A 41 -10.65 -2.79 -3.51
CA ILE A 41 -9.24 -2.66 -3.91
C ILE A 41 -8.33 -2.14 -2.81
N VAL A 42 -8.87 -1.47 -1.78
CA VAL A 42 -8.07 -0.95 -0.67
C VAL A 42 -8.89 -0.81 0.60
N CYS A 43 -8.30 -1.23 1.71
CA CYS A 43 -8.79 -1.04 3.06
C CYS A 43 -7.78 -0.24 3.87
N ARG A 44 -8.19 0.86 4.50
CA ARG A 44 -7.32 1.70 5.31
C ARG A 44 -7.95 2.01 6.66
N LEU A 45 -7.23 1.69 7.74
CA LEU A 45 -7.59 1.99 9.12
C LEU A 45 -6.60 3.00 9.69
N GLU A 46 -7.09 4.13 10.17
CA GLU A 46 -6.28 5.23 10.68
C GLU A 46 -6.57 5.54 12.14
N HIS A 47 -5.53 6.02 12.83
CA HIS A 47 -5.60 6.54 14.18
C HIS A 47 -4.80 7.83 14.31
N ASP A 48 -5.44 8.91 14.75
CA ASP A 48 -4.78 10.18 14.99
C ASP A 48 -4.01 10.15 16.32
N ILE A 49 -2.74 10.56 16.29
CA ILE A 49 -1.87 10.67 17.46
C ILE A 49 -1.65 12.16 17.73
N PRO A 50 -2.28 12.74 18.77
CA PRO A 50 -2.22 14.17 19.03
C PRO A 50 -0.80 14.70 19.11
N SER A 51 -0.54 15.84 18.46
CA SER A 51 0.74 16.54 18.39
C SER A 51 1.89 15.74 17.77
N TYR A 52 1.58 14.64 17.07
CA TYR A 52 2.61 13.79 16.48
C TYR A 52 2.35 13.43 15.00
N GLY A 53 1.15 12.97 14.68
CA GLY A 53 0.80 12.49 13.34
C GLY A 53 -0.29 11.44 13.34
N LYS A 54 -0.12 10.38 12.52
CA LYS A 54 -1.11 9.31 12.35
C LYS A 54 -0.47 7.94 12.28
N ALA A 55 -1.19 6.95 12.79
CA ALA A 55 -0.91 5.54 12.53
C ALA A 55 -1.87 5.05 11.45
N ILE A 56 -1.33 4.43 10.39
CA ILE A 56 -2.08 4.01 9.21
C ILE A 56 -1.81 2.54 8.94
N PHE A 57 -2.86 1.71 8.96
CA PHE A 57 -2.83 0.34 8.50
C PHE A 57 -3.53 0.26 7.15
N THR A 58 -2.82 -0.23 6.13
CA THR A 58 -3.36 -0.34 4.76
C THR A 58 -3.22 -1.76 4.26
N SER A 59 -4.26 -2.28 3.62
CA SER A 59 -4.21 -3.53 2.86
C SER A 59 -4.85 -3.30 1.50
N GLU A 60 -4.21 -3.80 0.46
CA GLU A 60 -4.64 -3.63 -0.93
C GLU A 60 -5.05 -4.97 -1.52
N ALA A 61 -5.86 -4.93 -2.57
CA ALA A 61 -6.24 -6.09 -3.35
C ALA A 61 -5.01 -6.86 -3.85
N GLY A 62 -5.10 -8.18 -3.90
CA GLY A 62 -4.01 -9.03 -4.36
C GLY A 62 -4.21 -10.49 -4.03
N LYS A 63 -3.39 -11.36 -4.62
CA LYS A 63 -3.44 -12.82 -4.42
C LYS A 63 -3.24 -13.26 -2.98
N GLN A 64 -2.57 -12.45 -2.20
CA GLN A 64 -2.31 -12.72 -0.79
C GLN A 64 -2.67 -11.50 0.04
N LEU A 65 -3.30 -11.73 1.18
CA LEU A 65 -3.57 -10.67 2.13
C LEU A 65 -2.25 -9.99 2.54
N ASN A 66 -2.15 -8.72 2.24
CA ASN A 66 -1.04 -7.86 2.63
C ASN A 66 -1.52 -6.88 3.69
N LEU A 67 -0.62 -6.47 4.57
CA LEU A 67 -0.88 -5.44 5.56
C LEU A 67 0.39 -4.61 5.70
N ASN A 68 0.29 -3.35 5.36
CA ASN A 68 1.32 -2.35 5.56
C ASN A 68 0.94 -1.47 6.74
N PHE A 69 1.94 -1.01 7.47
CA PHE A 69 1.77 -0.03 8.52
C PHE A 69 2.71 1.15 8.27
N THR A 70 2.16 2.34 8.33
CA THR A 70 2.91 3.59 8.24
C THR A 70 2.61 4.44 9.47
N LEU A 71 3.64 4.86 10.16
CA LEU A 71 3.59 5.92 11.16
C LEU A 71 3.88 7.23 10.44
N ASP A 72 2.83 7.93 10.05
CA ASP A 72 2.93 9.21 9.34
C ASP A 72 3.21 10.32 10.34
N MET A 73 4.44 10.83 10.33
CA MET A 73 4.97 11.78 11.30
C MET A 73 4.92 13.20 10.72
N TRP A 74 4.44 14.18 11.49
CA TRP A 74 4.52 15.58 11.07
C TRP A 74 5.96 16.07 10.95
N VAL A 75 6.81 15.59 11.85
CA VAL A 75 8.26 15.88 11.83
C VAL A 75 8.98 14.58 11.50
N LYS A 76 9.65 14.52 10.35
CA LYS A 76 10.40 13.36 9.89
C LYS A 76 11.74 13.25 10.61
N PRO A 77 12.29 12.03 10.76
CA PRO A 77 13.65 11.84 11.26
C PRO A 77 14.67 12.60 10.41
N ASP A 78 15.58 13.31 11.03
CA ASP A 78 16.71 13.98 10.35
C ASP A 78 17.96 13.10 10.27
N GLN A 79 17.94 11.97 10.98
CA GLN A 79 18.99 10.94 10.97
C GLN A 79 18.39 9.53 11.10
N VAL A 80 19.19 8.53 10.79
CA VAL A 80 18.81 7.13 10.97
C VAL A 80 18.72 6.82 12.47
N THR A 81 17.53 6.44 12.94
CA THR A 81 17.28 6.26 14.38
C THR A 81 16.75 4.85 14.66
N GLN A 82 17.34 4.20 15.68
CA GLN A 82 16.85 2.91 16.18
C GLN A 82 15.58 3.13 17.01
N ALA A 83 14.56 2.32 16.77
CA ALA A 83 13.32 2.33 17.53
C ALA A 83 12.94 0.94 18.01
N LYS A 84 12.28 0.86 19.16
CA LYS A 84 11.69 -0.38 19.69
C LYS A 84 10.17 -0.23 19.72
N LEU A 85 9.48 -1.20 19.13
CA LEU A 85 8.04 -1.31 19.23
C LEU A 85 7.68 -2.30 20.33
N MET A 86 6.98 -1.81 21.34
CA MET A 86 6.57 -2.56 22.53
C MET A 86 5.04 -2.63 22.58
N SER A 87 4.48 -3.76 23.03
CA SER A 87 3.11 -3.82 23.53
C SER A 87 3.12 -3.41 24.98
N ARG A 88 2.54 -2.25 25.29
CA ARG A 88 2.46 -1.69 26.64
C ARG A 88 1.05 -1.81 27.19
N ALA A 89 0.90 -2.04 28.49
CA ALA A 89 -0.38 -1.90 29.14
C ALA A 89 -0.74 -0.41 29.29
N PRO A 90 -1.98 -0.01 28.97
CA PRO A 90 -2.44 1.36 29.21
C PRO A 90 -2.51 1.64 30.72
N LYS A 91 -2.55 2.93 31.10
CA LYS A 91 -2.52 3.38 32.52
C LYS A 91 -3.64 2.76 33.38
N TRP A 92 -4.79 2.47 32.81
CA TRP A 92 -5.94 1.87 33.51
C TRP A 92 -5.85 0.36 33.67
N ARG A 93 -4.79 -0.29 33.18
CA ARG A 93 -4.57 -1.75 33.27
C ARG A 93 -3.21 -2.05 33.91
N PRO A 94 -3.02 -1.72 35.19
CA PRO A 94 -1.75 -1.94 35.87
C PRO A 94 -1.45 -3.43 36.04
N GLY A 95 -0.17 -3.76 36.20
CA GLY A 95 0.29 -5.14 36.49
C GLY A 95 0.52 -6.03 35.26
N VAL A 96 0.25 -5.56 34.04
CA VAL A 96 0.59 -6.30 32.82
C VAL A 96 1.97 -5.90 32.34
N VAL A 97 2.85 -6.89 32.17
CA VAL A 97 4.25 -6.66 31.70
C VAL A 97 4.26 -6.29 30.22
N SER A 98 5.04 -5.27 29.89
CA SER A 98 5.26 -4.88 28.50
C SER A 98 6.06 -5.94 27.75
N LYS A 99 5.71 -6.18 26.48
CA LYS A 99 6.34 -7.17 25.61
C LYS A 99 6.90 -6.50 24.37
N GLU A 100 8.11 -6.85 23.98
CA GLU A 100 8.66 -6.41 22.70
C GLU A 100 7.94 -7.08 21.53
N ILE A 101 7.51 -6.28 20.54
CA ILE A 101 6.94 -6.75 19.28
C ILE A 101 8.08 -6.88 18.26
N THR A 102 8.87 -5.83 18.09
CA THR A 102 10.03 -5.82 17.19
C THR A 102 10.91 -4.60 17.44
N SER A 103 12.16 -4.69 16.99
CA SER A 103 13.05 -3.53 16.83
C SER A 103 13.04 -3.11 15.36
N LEU A 104 13.12 -1.80 15.09
CA LEU A 104 13.08 -1.22 13.76
C LEU A 104 14.03 -0.03 13.64
N ARG A 105 14.23 0.42 12.40
CA ARG A 105 15.09 1.55 12.10
C ARG A 105 14.31 2.57 11.27
N TYR A 106 14.15 3.78 11.77
CA TYR A 106 13.62 4.90 11.01
C TYR A 106 14.68 5.43 10.07
N GLN A 107 14.30 5.63 8.82
CA GLN A 107 15.16 6.22 7.80
C GLN A 107 15.00 7.74 7.81
N LYS A 108 16.10 8.44 7.50
CA LYS A 108 16.11 9.90 7.40
C LYS A 108 15.09 10.37 6.35
N TYR A 109 14.24 11.31 6.73
CA TYR A 109 13.19 11.95 5.90
C TYR A 109 12.03 11.04 5.47
N PHE A 110 11.95 9.81 5.99
CA PHE A 110 10.85 8.90 5.69
C PHE A 110 9.91 8.72 6.88
N ASN A 111 8.69 8.32 6.60
CA ASN A 111 7.74 7.85 7.61
C ASN A 111 8.23 6.56 8.27
N GLY A 112 7.75 6.29 9.48
CA GLY A 112 8.03 5.02 10.14
C GLY A 112 7.24 3.88 9.51
N GLU A 113 7.92 2.77 9.23
CA GLU A 113 7.29 1.54 8.74
C GLU A 113 7.65 0.37 9.65
N VAL A 114 6.79 -0.65 9.65
CA VAL A 114 7.08 -1.90 10.37
C VAL A 114 6.91 -3.10 9.43
N PRO A 115 7.62 -4.22 9.69
CA PRO A 115 7.42 -5.45 8.95
C PRO A 115 5.96 -5.94 9.05
N LYS A 116 5.41 -6.51 7.98
CA LYS A 116 4.05 -7.04 7.88
C LYS A 116 3.60 -7.84 9.13
N ARG A 117 4.48 -8.74 9.60
CA ARG A 117 4.20 -9.55 10.80
C ARG A 117 4.01 -8.70 12.06
N ALA A 118 4.80 -7.63 12.20
CA ALA A 118 4.69 -6.73 13.33
C ALA A 118 3.40 -5.90 13.26
N ALA A 119 2.98 -5.46 12.06
CA ALA A 119 1.70 -4.77 11.86
C ALA A 119 0.51 -5.63 12.31
N TRP A 120 0.47 -6.92 11.97
CA TRP A 120 -0.54 -7.86 12.46
C TRP A 120 -0.49 -8.04 13.98
N SER A 121 0.72 -8.11 14.56
CA SER A 121 0.89 -8.17 16.00
C SER A 121 0.34 -6.92 16.69
N MET A 122 0.55 -5.73 16.13
CA MET A 122 -0.01 -4.47 16.65
C MET A 122 -1.55 -4.51 16.68
N LEU A 123 -2.20 -4.93 15.59
CA LEU A 123 -3.67 -5.05 15.54
C LEU A 123 -4.19 -6.05 16.58
N ASN A 124 -3.48 -7.17 16.77
CA ASN A 124 -3.83 -8.16 17.80
C ASN A 124 -3.67 -7.59 19.21
N GLU A 125 -2.57 -6.88 19.50
CA GLU A 125 -2.36 -6.25 20.81
C GLU A 125 -3.42 -5.15 21.09
N LEU A 126 -3.75 -4.31 20.09
CA LEU A 126 -4.84 -3.34 20.17
C LEU A 126 -6.20 -4.01 20.46
N SER A 127 -6.50 -5.16 19.82
CA SER A 127 -7.74 -5.90 20.06
C SER A 127 -7.85 -6.47 21.48
N ARG A 128 -6.70 -6.69 22.12
CA ARG A 128 -6.57 -7.12 23.52
C ARG A 128 -6.58 -5.96 24.50
N GLY A 129 -6.71 -4.72 24.02
CA GLY A 129 -6.70 -3.51 24.85
C GLY A 129 -5.29 -3.09 25.30
N MET A 130 -4.25 -3.55 24.59
CA MET A 130 -2.87 -3.11 24.80
C MET A 130 -2.57 -1.90 23.93
N GLU A 131 -1.48 -1.20 24.23
CA GLU A 131 -1.04 0.02 23.56
C GLU A 131 0.31 -0.24 22.88
N PRO A 132 0.34 -0.60 21.57
CA PRO A 132 1.59 -0.65 20.80
C PRO A 132 2.27 0.71 20.86
N THR A 133 3.52 0.77 21.36
CA THR A 133 4.24 2.01 21.63
C THR A 133 5.64 1.93 21.03
N PHE A 134 5.98 2.92 20.22
CA PHE A 134 7.32 3.10 19.64
C PHE A 134 8.17 3.92 20.60
N TYR A 135 9.36 3.43 20.91
CA TYR A 135 10.36 4.11 21.73
C TYR A 135 11.61 4.36 20.92
N TYR A 136 12.07 5.61 20.89
CA TYR A 136 13.32 6.01 20.23
C TYR A 136 13.92 7.26 20.89
N ALA A 137 15.21 7.56 20.60
CA ALA A 137 15.84 8.81 21.03
C ALA A 137 15.35 9.96 20.13
N ASP A 138 15.14 11.13 20.73
CA ASP A 138 14.81 12.33 19.96
C ASP A 138 15.97 12.64 19.00
N TRP A 139 15.68 12.82 17.72
CA TRP A 139 16.71 13.10 16.72
C TRP A 139 17.31 14.50 16.80
N TYR A 140 16.68 15.43 17.53
CA TYR A 140 17.22 16.78 17.80
C TYR A 140 17.95 16.87 19.12
N ASP A 141 17.65 15.98 20.08
CA ASP A 141 18.29 15.91 21.39
C ASP A 141 18.27 14.46 21.89
N GLU A 142 19.34 13.74 21.63
CA GLU A 142 19.49 12.32 21.99
C GLU A 142 19.37 12.02 23.49
N SER A 143 19.51 13.03 24.36
CA SER A 143 19.29 12.89 25.80
C SER A 143 17.82 12.63 26.13
N ASN A 144 16.90 13.10 25.30
CA ASN A 144 15.47 12.91 25.43
C ASN A 144 15.00 11.64 24.73
N LYS A 145 13.96 11.04 25.29
CA LYS A 145 13.31 9.85 24.70
C LYS A 145 11.89 10.18 24.26
N ILE A 146 11.52 9.61 23.15
CA ILE A 146 10.16 9.73 22.58
C ILE A 146 9.44 8.40 22.75
N ALA A 147 8.19 8.46 23.19
CA ALA A 147 7.27 7.32 23.26
C ALA A 147 5.99 7.68 22.49
N VAL A 148 5.68 6.93 21.41
CA VAL A 148 4.50 7.15 20.57
C VAL A 148 3.61 5.93 20.66
N GLY A 149 2.46 6.09 21.35
CA GLY A 149 1.51 5.01 21.63
C GLY A 149 0.27 5.07 20.78
N LEU A 150 -0.24 3.92 20.35
CA LEU A 150 -1.53 3.77 19.71
C LEU A 150 -2.58 3.37 20.76
N SER A 151 -3.51 4.27 21.04
CA SER A 151 -4.56 4.03 22.05
C SER A 151 -5.55 2.96 21.59
N ALA A 152 -5.79 1.93 22.40
CA ALA A 152 -6.80 0.92 22.14
C ALA A 152 -8.25 1.37 22.38
N ALA A 153 -8.44 2.59 22.91
CA ALA A 153 -9.77 3.12 23.11
C ALA A 153 -10.51 3.31 21.78
N ASN A 154 -11.78 2.93 21.71
CA ASN A 154 -12.63 3.01 20.52
C ASN A 154 -12.16 2.16 19.31
N PHE A 155 -11.13 1.32 19.46
CA PHE A 155 -10.55 0.49 18.40
C PHE A 155 -11.51 -0.62 17.92
N GLY A 156 -12.16 -1.34 18.83
CA GLY A 156 -12.84 -2.62 18.54
C GLY A 156 -13.86 -2.56 17.41
N ARG A 157 -14.76 -1.52 17.43
CA ARG A 157 -15.78 -1.33 16.39
C ARG A 157 -15.17 -1.06 15.01
N LYS A 158 -14.16 -0.18 14.94
CA LYS A 158 -13.50 0.17 13.68
C LYS A 158 -12.61 -0.95 13.17
N TYR A 159 -12.04 -1.74 14.05
CA TYR A 159 -11.32 -2.95 13.65
C TYR A 159 -12.26 -4.03 13.08
N ALA A 160 -13.47 -4.17 13.59
CA ALA A 160 -14.47 -5.07 13.02
C ALA A 160 -14.85 -4.63 11.60
N GLU A 161 -15.06 -3.32 11.37
CA GLU A 161 -15.31 -2.73 10.07
C GLU A 161 -14.12 -2.95 9.10
N PHE A 162 -12.90 -2.73 9.56
CA PHE A 162 -11.67 -2.99 8.78
C PHE A 162 -11.52 -4.47 8.40
N LYS A 163 -11.78 -5.41 9.32
CA LYS A 163 -11.77 -6.84 9.01
C LYS A 163 -12.81 -7.23 7.98
N SER A 164 -14.01 -6.63 8.04
CA SER A 164 -15.02 -6.82 7.01
C SER A 164 -14.53 -6.33 5.64
N CYS A 165 -13.89 -5.16 5.57
CA CYS A 165 -13.28 -4.69 4.34
C CYS A 165 -12.25 -5.68 3.79
N LEU A 166 -11.31 -6.15 4.64
CA LEU A 166 -10.28 -7.12 4.23
C LEU A 166 -10.84 -8.39 3.60
N SER A 167 -12.01 -8.84 4.06
CA SER A 167 -12.66 -10.06 3.52
C SER A 167 -13.30 -9.85 2.14
N HIS A 168 -13.44 -8.61 1.68
CA HIS A 168 -14.02 -8.25 0.39
C HIS A 168 -12.99 -7.71 -0.62
N LEU A 169 -11.70 -7.72 -0.25
CA LEU A 169 -10.64 -7.34 -1.20
C LEU A 169 -10.62 -8.31 -2.38
N LEU A 170 -10.43 -7.75 -3.59
CA LEU A 170 -10.26 -8.55 -4.79
C LEU A 170 -9.02 -9.44 -4.68
N PRO A 171 -9.08 -10.69 -5.17
CA PRO A 171 -7.96 -11.64 -5.09
C PRO A 171 -6.89 -11.39 -6.16
N TYR A 172 -6.81 -10.18 -6.71
CA TYR A 172 -5.82 -9.74 -7.70
C TYR A 172 -5.58 -8.24 -7.55
N SER A 173 -4.35 -7.82 -7.82
CA SER A 173 -3.88 -6.43 -7.73
C SER A 173 -3.93 -5.73 -9.09
N PHE A 174 -3.57 -4.43 -9.09
CA PHE A 174 -3.38 -3.69 -10.35
C PHE A 174 -2.27 -4.32 -11.20
N GLU A 175 -1.17 -4.75 -10.61
CA GLU A 175 -0.05 -5.39 -11.30
C GLU A 175 -0.47 -6.68 -12.02
N ASP A 176 -1.46 -7.41 -11.48
CA ASP A 176 -1.99 -8.62 -12.11
C ASP A 176 -2.80 -8.34 -13.38
N ILE A 177 -3.31 -7.12 -13.56
CA ILE A 177 -4.11 -6.70 -14.72
C ILE A 177 -3.40 -5.70 -15.63
N ALA A 178 -2.38 -5.00 -15.13
CA ALA A 178 -1.66 -3.96 -15.87
C ALA A 178 -0.99 -4.47 -17.15
N PHE A 179 -0.63 -5.76 -17.19
CA PHE A 179 -0.16 -6.45 -18.38
C PHE A 179 -1.00 -7.70 -18.62
N THR A 180 -1.82 -7.67 -19.67
CA THR A 180 -2.75 -8.77 -19.99
C THR A 180 -2.60 -9.19 -21.44
N VAL A 181 -2.58 -10.49 -21.68
CA VAL A 181 -2.58 -11.08 -23.02
C VAL A 181 -3.92 -11.80 -23.23
N LEU A 182 -4.64 -11.37 -24.26
CA LEU A 182 -5.90 -11.97 -24.69
C LEU A 182 -5.68 -12.80 -25.93
N ASN A 183 -6.17 -14.03 -25.95
CA ASN A 183 -6.13 -14.92 -27.12
C ASN A 183 -7.53 -15.08 -27.73
N TYR A 184 -7.56 -15.34 -29.03
CA TYR A 184 -8.76 -15.52 -29.81
C TYR A 184 -8.92 -16.98 -30.24
N GLU A 185 -10.17 -17.40 -30.38
CA GLU A 185 -10.52 -18.69 -30.98
C GLU A 185 -10.03 -18.79 -32.42
N GLU A 186 -9.89 -20.01 -32.93
CA GLU A 186 -9.40 -20.25 -34.28
C GLU A 186 -10.33 -19.63 -35.34
N GLY A 187 -9.70 -18.91 -36.27
CA GLY A 187 -10.41 -18.29 -37.43
C GLY A 187 -11.42 -17.18 -37.06
N GLY A 188 -11.56 -16.86 -35.75
CA GLY A 188 -12.60 -15.97 -35.24
C GLY A 188 -12.14 -14.60 -34.77
N THR A 189 -13.14 -13.81 -34.43
CA THR A 189 -13.00 -12.55 -33.69
C THR A 189 -13.39 -12.72 -32.21
N ASP A 190 -13.76 -13.93 -31.80
CA ASP A 190 -14.22 -14.21 -30.45
C ASP A 190 -13.02 -14.53 -29.53
N LEU A 191 -13.05 -13.95 -28.34
CA LEU A 191 -12.04 -14.21 -27.32
C LEU A 191 -12.25 -15.59 -26.70
N THR A 192 -11.14 -16.26 -26.37
CA THR A 192 -11.20 -17.47 -25.55
C THR A 192 -11.89 -17.20 -24.21
N ARG A 193 -12.50 -18.21 -23.62
CA ARG A 193 -13.13 -18.10 -22.29
C ARG A 193 -12.19 -17.54 -21.23
N PHE A 194 -10.92 -17.93 -21.26
CA PHE A 194 -9.91 -17.39 -20.35
C PHE A 194 -9.70 -15.89 -20.57
N SER A 195 -9.59 -15.44 -21.83
CA SER A 195 -9.42 -14.03 -22.17
C SER A 195 -10.63 -13.17 -21.79
N GLN A 196 -11.84 -13.71 -21.92
CA GLN A 196 -13.06 -13.04 -21.44
C GLN A 196 -13.04 -12.84 -19.92
N GLN A 197 -12.58 -13.83 -19.17
CA GLN A 197 -12.39 -13.71 -17.71
C GLN A 197 -11.35 -12.66 -17.35
N GLN A 198 -10.25 -12.54 -18.09
CA GLN A 198 -9.25 -11.49 -17.88
C GLN A 198 -9.84 -10.08 -18.11
N LEU A 199 -10.59 -9.90 -19.18
CA LEU A 199 -11.28 -8.62 -19.42
C LEU A 199 -12.29 -8.28 -18.29
N SER A 200 -13.04 -9.26 -17.81
CA SER A 200 -13.98 -9.06 -16.69
C SER A 200 -13.26 -8.60 -15.43
N ARG A 201 -12.09 -9.17 -15.13
CA ARG A 201 -11.26 -8.73 -13.98
C ARG A 201 -10.76 -7.29 -14.13
N ILE A 202 -10.32 -6.93 -15.35
CA ILE A 202 -9.90 -5.56 -15.65
C ILE A 202 -11.08 -4.61 -15.42
N GLN A 203 -12.24 -4.92 -15.96
CA GLN A 203 -13.45 -4.10 -15.81
C GLN A 203 -13.85 -3.95 -14.33
N GLU A 204 -13.87 -5.05 -13.59
CA GLU A 204 -14.19 -5.05 -12.16
C GLU A 204 -13.23 -4.16 -11.38
N TYR A 205 -11.92 -4.30 -11.58
CA TYR A 205 -10.91 -3.47 -10.90
C TYR A 205 -11.09 -1.98 -11.24
N LEU A 206 -11.19 -1.66 -12.53
CA LEU A 206 -11.31 -0.28 -13.02
C LEU A 206 -12.65 0.38 -12.61
N SER A 207 -13.69 -0.39 -12.28
CA SER A 207 -14.93 0.16 -11.72
C SER A 207 -14.74 0.79 -10.33
N TYR A 208 -13.70 0.36 -9.59
CA TYR A 208 -13.34 0.92 -8.27
C TYR A 208 -12.21 1.94 -8.33
N ASP A 209 -11.38 1.90 -9.38
CA ASP A 209 -10.26 2.80 -9.58
C ASP A 209 -10.08 3.12 -11.08
N PRO A 210 -10.86 4.06 -11.61
CA PRO A 210 -10.81 4.45 -13.03
C PRO A 210 -9.65 5.38 -13.37
N ASP A 211 -8.78 5.72 -12.41
CA ASP A 211 -7.66 6.64 -12.63
C ASP A 211 -6.52 5.94 -13.39
N VAL A 212 -6.68 5.92 -14.71
CA VAL A 212 -5.75 5.34 -15.68
C VAL A 212 -5.15 6.45 -16.51
N GLU A 213 -3.82 6.48 -16.62
CA GLU A 213 -3.10 7.44 -17.44
C GLU A 213 -3.14 7.06 -18.93
N LEU A 214 -2.86 5.79 -19.22
CA LEU A 214 -2.75 5.30 -20.59
C LEU A 214 -3.08 3.80 -20.68
N VAL A 215 -3.82 3.44 -21.73
CA VAL A 215 -4.04 2.05 -22.15
C VAL A 215 -3.46 1.86 -23.53
N LEU A 216 -2.48 0.95 -23.65
CA LEU A 216 -1.92 0.53 -24.94
C LEU A 216 -2.50 -0.82 -25.33
N VAL A 217 -3.01 -0.91 -26.54
CA VAL A 217 -3.64 -2.14 -27.10
C VAL A 217 -2.95 -2.51 -28.40
N ASP A 218 -2.15 -3.55 -28.38
CA ASP A 218 -1.41 -4.08 -29.52
C ASP A 218 -2.02 -5.40 -29.97
N ALA A 219 -2.58 -5.47 -31.18
CA ALA A 219 -3.24 -6.67 -31.73
C ALA A 219 -2.42 -7.33 -32.84
N TYR A 220 -2.39 -8.66 -32.82
CA TYR A 220 -1.61 -9.49 -33.71
C TYR A 220 -2.44 -10.65 -34.29
N THR A 221 -2.03 -11.15 -35.47
CA THR A 221 -2.57 -12.37 -36.08
C THR A 221 -1.45 -13.41 -36.20
N ASP A 222 -1.83 -14.66 -36.52
CA ASP A 222 -0.90 -15.63 -37.09
C ASP A 222 -0.61 -15.28 -38.58
N SER A 223 0.20 -16.10 -39.25
CA SER A 223 0.55 -15.91 -40.67
C SER A 223 -0.45 -16.54 -41.64
N TYR A 224 -1.54 -17.16 -41.17
CA TYR A 224 -2.53 -17.78 -42.05
C TYR A 224 -3.42 -16.70 -42.69
N GLY A 225 -3.50 -16.71 -44.02
CA GLY A 225 -4.25 -15.74 -44.80
C GLY A 225 -3.38 -14.65 -45.45
N GLY A 226 -4.01 -13.71 -46.12
CA GLY A 226 -3.29 -12.65 -46.83
C GLY A 226 -2.95 -11.46 -45.89
N ARG A 227 -1.80 -10.83 -46.08
CA ARG A 227 -1.29 -9.69 -45.28
C ARG A 227 -2.29 -8.58 -45.07
N SER A 228 -3.05 -8.19 -46.11
CA SER A 228 -4.06 -7.12 -46.01
C SER A 228 -5.25 -7.54 -45.16
N VAL A 229 -5.60 -8.83 -45.18
CA VAL A 229 -6.67 -9.40 -44.34
C VAL A 229 -6.21 -9.42 -42.88
N ASN A 230 -5.00 -9.91 -42.62
CA ASN A 230 -4.40 -9.98 -41.29
C ASN A 230 -4.26 -8.57 -40.65
N GLN A 231 -3.89 -7.56 -41.45
CA GLN A 231 -3.90 -6.17 -40.96
C GLN A 231 -5.29 -5.73 -40.53
N LYS A 232 -6.32 -5.91 -41.37
CA LYS A 232 -7.70 -5.54 -41.04
C LYS A 232 -8.26 -6.29 -39.82
N VAL A 233 -7.92 -7.58 -39.67
CA VAL A 233 -8.31 -8.38 -38.51
C VAL A 233 -7.68 -7.86 -37.24
N SER A 234 -6.39 -7.56 -37.24
CA SER A 234 -5.72 -6.99 -36.07
C SER A 234 -6.23 -5.60 -35.71
N ASP A 235 -6.49 -4.72 -36.69
CA ASP A 235 -7.07 -3.40 -36.46
C ASP A 235 -8.46 -3.53 -35.82
N LYS A 236 -9.31 -4.43 -36.34
CA LYS A 236 -10.64 -4.67 -35.77
C LYS A 236 -10.59 -5.21 -34.33
N ARG A 237 -9.66 -6.12 -34.04
CA ARG A 237 -9.46 -6.65 -32.68
C ARG A 237 -9.00 -5.56 -31.71
N ALA A 238 -8.08 -4.71 -32.12
CA ALA A 238 -7.61 -3.60 -31.32
C ALA A 238 -8.74 -2.59 -31.03
N GLU A 239 -9.56 -2.25 -32.02
CA GLU A 239 -10.70 -1.35 -31.86
C GLU A 239 -11.79 -1.94 -30.96
N SER A 240 -12.09 -3.24 -31.06
CA SER A 240 -13.05 -3.92 -30.18
C SER A 240 -12.61 -3.86 -28.70
N VAL A 241 -11.30 -3.99 -28.42
CA VAL A 241 -10.77 -3.84 -27.06
C VAL A 241 -10.82 -2.38 -26.60
N LYS A 242 -10.59 -1.42 -27.49
CA LYS A 242 -10.77 0.01 -27.18
C LYS A 242 -12.24 0.31 -26.82
N ASP A 243 -13.19 -0.19 -27.59
CA ASP A 243 -14.62 0.00 -27.29
C ASP A 243 -14.98 -0.56 -25.90
N PHE A 244 -14.40 -1.70 -25.53
CA PHE A 244 -14.54 -2.27 -24.19
C PHE A 244 -14.03 -1.30 -23.10
N PHE A 245 -12.84 -0.70 -23.26
CA PHE A 245 -12.31 0.26 -22.28
C PHE A 245 -13.12 1.55 -22.22
N VAL A 246 -13.59 2.06 -23.36
CA VAL A 246 -14.49 3.22 -23.42
C VAL A 246 -15.80 2.93 -22.68
N ALA A 247 -16.40 1.75 -22.91
CA ALA A 247 -17.58 1.31 -22.20
C ALA A 247 -17.35 1.10 -20.68
N SER A 248 -16.11 0.83 -20.29
CA SER A 248 -15.69 0.73 -18.89
C SER A 248 -15.38 2.10 -18.25
N GLY A 249 -15.58 3.21 -18.97
CA GLY A 249 -15.42 4.58 -18.45
C GLY A 249 -14.05 5.21 -18.69
N ILE A 250 -13.13 4.56 -19.40
CA ILE A 250 -11.81 5.13 -19.73
C ILE A 250 -11.95 6.12 -20.89
N PRO A 251 -11.47 7.37 -20.77
CA PRO A 251 -11.51 8.34 -21.84
C PRO A 251 -10.79 7.85 -23.10
N GLN A 252 -11.38 8.07 -24.26
CA GLN A 252 -10.89 7.57 -25.55
C GLN A 252 -9.49 8.09 -25.88
N ASP A 253 -9.14 9.30 -25.48
CA ASP A 253 -7.84 9.95 -25.69
C ASP A 253 -6.72 9.31 -24.86
N ARG A 254 -7.06 8.52 -23.85
CA ARG A 254 -6.11 7.73 -23.05
C ARG A 254 -5.89 6.31 -23.59
N ILE A 255 -6.52 5.96 -24.71
CA ILE A 255 -6.43 4.61 -25.29
C ILE A 255 -5.75 4.68 -26.65
N VAL A 256 -4.60 4.02 -26.77
CA VAL A 256 -3.85 3.91 -28.02
C VAL A 256 -3.93 2.46 -28.54
N THR A 257 -4.41 2.31 -29.78
CA THR A 257 -4.59 1.00 -30.41
C THR A 257 -3.68 0.86 -31.62
N VAL A 258 -3.05 -0.31 -31.81
CA VAL A 258 -2.24 -0.64 -32.97
C VAL A 258 -2.50 -2.06 -33.42
N GLY A 259 -2.94 -2.22 -34.68
CA GLY A 259 -2.97 -3.52 -35.36
C GLY A 259 -1.65 -3.77 -36.06
N HIS A 260 -1.03 -4.90 -35.78
CA HIS A 260 0.27 -5.29 -36.33
C HIS A 260 0.17 -6.34 -37.45
N GLY A 261 -1.03 -6.88 -37.69
CA GLY A 261 -1.20 -7.99 -38.63
C GLY A 261 -0.36 -9.22 -38.19
N GLU A 262 0.26 -9.86 -39.16
CA GLU A 262 1.12 -11.04 -38.96
C GLU A 262 2.56 -10.71 -38.55
N ARG A 263 2.84 -9.51 -38.08
CA ARG A 263 4.17 -9.09 -37.63
C ARG A 263 4.40 -9.46 -36.17
N ARG A 264 5.67 -9.68 -35.77
CA ARG A 264 6.09 -9.93 -34.37
C ARG A 264 5.45 -11.18 -33.76
N HIS A 265 5.60 -12.32 -34.43
CA HIS A 265 5.20 -13.61 -33.88
C HIS A 265 5.94 -13.93 -32.59
N VAL A 266 5.28 -14.61 -31.67
CA VAL A 266 5.85 -15.10 -30.39
C VAL A 266 6.03 -16.60 -30.39
N ALA A 267 5.44 -17.29 -31.37
CA ALA A 267 5.57 -18.71 -31.57
C ALA A 267 5.69 -19.01 -33.09
N SER A 268 6.02 -20.26 -33.48
CA SER A 268 5.97 -20.71 -34.87
C SER A 268 4.55 -20.60 -35.46
N ASN A 269 4.45 -20.60 -36.77
CA ASN A 269 3.17 -20.69 -37.48
C ASN A 269 2.95 -22.06 -38.13
N ASP A 270 3.79 -23.07 -37.79
CA ASP A 270 3.77 -24.38 -38.45
C ASP A 270 2.58 -25.24 -38.01
N ASP A 271 2.17 -25.10 -36.75
CA ASP A 271 1.02 -25.84 -36.22
C ASP A 271 -0.09 -24.92 -35.66
N ILE A 272 -1.25 -25.51 -35.37
CA ILE A 272 -2.44 -24.79 -34.93
C ILE A 272 -2.27 -24.24 -33.51
N GLU A 273 -1.59 -24.97 -32.64
CA GLU A 273 -1.42 -24.61 -31.22
C GLU A 273 -0.50 -23.39 -31.10
N GLU A 274 0.64 -23.40 -31.81
CA GLU A 274 1.56 -22.29 -31.85
C GLU A 274 0.96 -21.04 -32.53
N ARG A 275 0.18 -21.23 -33.63
CA ARG A 275 -0.58 -20.13 -34.23
C ARG A 275 -1.57 -19.49 -33.26
N ALA A 276 -2.16 -20.26 -32.34
CA ALA A 276 -3.07 -19.71 -31.32
C ALA A 276 -2.37 -18.70 -30.41
N LEU A 277 -1.07 -18.86 -30.13
CA LEU A 277 -0.27 -17.90 -29.35
C LEU A 277 -0.03 -16.60 -30.13
N ASN A 278 0.04 -16.68 -31.46
CA ASN A 278 0.20 -15.51 -32.33
C ASN A 278 -1.10 -14.69 -32.46
N ARG A 279 -2.28 -15.34 -32.43
CA ARG A 279 -3.61 -14.68 -32.42
C ARG A 279 -3.89 -14.04 -31.06
N ARG A 280 -3.27 -12.91 -30.79
CA ARG A 280 -3.32 -12.27 -29.46
C ARG A 280 -3.57 -10.76 -29.54
N VAL A 281 -4.06 -10.23 -28.45
CA VAL A 281 -4.02 -8.80 -28.11
C VAL A 281 -3.25 -8.64 -26.83
N VAL A 282 -2.32 -7.71 -26.80
CA VAL A 282 -1.54 -7.35 -25.60
C VAL A 282 -2.06 -6.02 -25.09
N ILE A 283 -2.49 -5.99 -23.86
CA ILE A 283 -2.97 -4.81 -23.15
C ILE A 283 -1.92 -4.41 -22.12
N ARG A 284 -1.59 -3.12 -22.09
CA ARG A 284 -0.76 -2.50 -21.06
C ARG A 284 -1.48 -1.28 -20.51
N ILE A 285 -1.68 -1.25 -19.20
CA ILE A 285 -2.38 -0.18 -18.49
C ILE A 285 -1.38 0.49 -17.56
N SER A 286 -1.28 1.82 -17.59
CA SER A 286 -0.48 2.60 -16.65
C SER A 286 -1.36 3.53 -15.83
N LYS A 287 -0.93 3.79 -14.60
CA LYS A 287 -1.49 4.80 -13.70
C LYS A 287 -0.58 6.02 -13.66
N PRO A 288 -1.12 7.20 -13.31
CA PRO A 288 -0.31 8.38 -13.05
C PRO A 288 0.75 8.09 -11.97
N LEU A 289 1.94 8.62 -12.16
CA LEU A 289 2.96 8.60 -11.10
C LEU A 289 2.49 9.50 -9.94
N MET A 290 2.38 8.93 -8.76
CA MET A 290 2.06 9.66 -7.53
C MET A 290 3.27 10.41 -6.98
#